data_7f0fad8606d3202e56bd28d864f800a4
#
_entry.id   7f0fad8606d3202e56bd28d864f800a4
#
_cell.length_a   1.000
_cell.length_b   1.000
_cell.length_c   1.000
_cell.angle_alpha   90.00
_cell.angle_beta   90.00
_cell.angle_gamma   90.00
#
_symmetry.space_group_name_H-M   'P 1'
#
loop_
_entity.id
_entity.type
_entity.pdbx_description
1 polymer ?
#
loop_
_entity_poly.entity_id
_entity_poly.type
_entity_poly.pdbx_seq_one_letter_code
_entity_poly.pdbx_strand_id
1 'polypeptide(L)'
;MDRRHQILAQMSYAAAARYISQGLRIVRGIGLAHFLGPAGFGLWNAMRIVLQFCGYAELGARSGMLQHATYAEATRQTDHANRLRGTAATVNLVGAIAVAAGIAFVISIPGLAIGDRWLWVALAGLVVTQNMWMYLQSSLRSQRRYGLCSSLSILMATLSTGLGVLGAYWYGIAGFLAALILCYLLAYTTSFWFAGQFPRLVVDRDQASRLIRTGFPIMVGDLLKVLMWNVDKILVWILMGKHALGIYALQSTITNAIMLLPAGISEVLYPHVVAGIGRSKSIDTSRRYLTDGADLLSRAMCPILAVAFLVLPLPIRWLLPAYHETVAPGQVLVLATFFPIAGTVAGSVLVALGGQRVLLAASAAGVIVAGIGVGLAIQSGGGYVAIALGAAAGLLTRAGISTAAAMTRAGLETPARIGFLARLALRFALLVLVVAGAAWAVPAAPDSLLLDCLLTTLRCTLALAVFAPGMLKAWRTQRRNGWLAAARPVGDETTSHA
;
A
#
# COMPACT_ATOMS: atom_id res chain seq x y z
N MET A 1 -3.35 1.86 35.16
CA MET A 1 -3.87 1.38 33.89
C MET A 1 -3.02 0.20 33.44
N ASP A 2 -3.64 -0.94 33.17
CA ASP A 2 -2.94 -2.18 32.83
C ASP A 2 -2.14 -1.98 31.52
N ARG A 3 -0.89 -2.40 31.47
CA ARG A 3 0.03 -2.28 30.33
C ARG A 3 -0.60 -2.80 29.02
N ARG A 4 -1.53 -3.74 29.15
CA ARG A 4 -2.33 -4.30 28.03
C ARG A 4 -3.30 -3.29 27.45
N HIS A 5 -4.01 -2.52 28.28
CA HIS A 5 -4.93 -1.46 27.83
C HIS A 5 -4.19 -0.33 27.08
N GLN A 6 -2.98 0.02 27.52
CA GLN A 6 -2.16 1.02 26.83
C GLN A 6 -1.69 0.54 25.46
N ILE A 7 -1.27 -0.71 25.32
CA ILE A 7 -0.86 -1.27 24.01
C ILE A 7 -2.06 -1.33 23.05
N LEU A 8 -3.21 -1.82 23.49
CA LEU A 8 -4.43 -1.87 22.66
C LEU A 8 -4.89 -0.47 22.24
N ALA A 9 -4.86 0.50 23.15
CA ALA A 9 -5.19 1.89 22.83
C ALA A 9 -4.22 2.50 21.80
N GLN A 10 -2.92 2.23 21.91
CA GLN A 10 -1.93 2.69 20.93
C GLN A 10 -2.12 2.02 19.56
N MET A 11 -2.44 0.74 19.52
CA MET A 11 -2.70 0.01 18.27
C MET A 11 -3.97 0.51 17.59
N SER A 12 -5.06 0.71 18.34
CA SER A 12 -6.31 1.25 17.80
C SER A 12 -6.15 2.69 17.29
N TYR A 13 -5.41 3.51 18.02
CA TYR A 13 -5.07 4.87 17.59
C TYR A 13 -4.21 4.87 16.29
N ALA A 14 -3.20 4.01 16.21
CA ALA A 14 -2.38 3.89 15.00
C ALA A 14 -3.18 3.41 13.79
N ALA A 15 -4.12 2.48 13.99
CA ALA A 15 -5.03 2.04 12.94
C ALA A 15 -5.97 3.18 12.49
N ALA A 16 -6.62 3.87 13.42
CA ALA A 16 -7.48 5.01 13.12
C ALA A 16 -6.71 6.13 12.37
N ALA A 17 -5.51 6.46 12.85
CA ALA A 17 -4.63 7.44 12.21
C ALA A 17 -4.30 7.08 10.75
N ARG A 18 -4.08 5.80 10.49
CA ARG A 18 -3.80 5.29 9.14
C ARG A 18 -5.01 5.48 8.22
N TYR A 19 -6.22 5.14 8.68
CA TYR A 19 -7.45 5.32 7.88
C TYR A 19 -7.76 6.79 7.64
N ILE A 20 -7.65 7.65 8.67
CA ILE A 20 -7.83 9.10 8.54
C ILE A 20 -6.82 9.68 7.53
N SER A 21 -5.53 9.37 7.68
CA SER A 21 -4.50 9.85 6.78
C SER A 21 -4.71 9.37 5.34
N GLN A 22 -5.25 8.17 5.14
CA GLN A 22 -5.56 7.66 3.81
C GLN A 22 -6.79 8.35 3.22
N GLY A 23 -7.84 8.57 4.00
CA GLY A 23 -9.01 9.36 3.57
C GLY A 23 -8.60 10.76 3.09
N LEU A 24 -7.76 11.45 3.86
CA LEU A 24 -7.22 12.77 3.49
C LEU A 24 -6.40 12.70 2.20
N ARG A 25 -5.59 11.65 1.99
CA ARG A 25 -4.84 11.47 0.73
C ARG A 25 -5.76 11.23 -0.47
N ILE A 26 -6.91 10.57 -0.29
CA ILE A 26 -7.90 10.41 -1.35
C ILE A 26 -8.50 11.77 -1.71
N VAL A 27 -8.94 12.55 -0.72
CA VAL A 27 -9.47 13.91 -0.91
C VAL A 27 -8.44 14.78 -1.65
N ARG A 28 -7.18 14.73 -1.22
CA ARG A 28 -6.09 15.42 -1.92
C ARG A 28 -5.94 14.94 -3.36
N GLY A 29 -6.00 13.63 -3.60
CA GLY A 29 -5.89 13.06 -4.96
C GLY A 29 -6.99 13.55 -5.88
N ILE A 30 -8.23 13.60 -5.40
CA ILE A 30 -9.39 14.13 -6.15
C ILE A 30 -9.23 15.62 -6.39
N GLY A 31 -8.86 16.41 -5.37
CA GLY A 31 -8.63 17.84 -5.50
C GLY A 31 -7.51 18.16 -6.52
N LEU A 32 -6.40 17.44 -6.46
CA LEU A 32 -5.31 17.60 -7.44
C LEU A 32 -5.75 17.22 -8.86
N ALA A 33 -6.50 16.14 -9.03
CA ALA A 33 -7.04 15.76 -10.33
C ALA A 33 -7.96 16.84 -10.89
N HIS A 34 -8.81 17.44 -10.05
CA HIS A 34 -9.73 18.50 -10.44
C HIS A 34 -8.98 19.77 -10.87
N PHE A 35 -8.07 20.29 -10.04
CA PHE A 35 -7.41 21.58 -10.30
C PHE A 35 -6.26 21.52 -11.29
N LEU A 36 -5.51 20.42 -11.36
CA LEU A 36 -4.38 20.26 -12.28
C LEU A 36 -4.79 19.73 -13.66
N GLY A 37 -5.98 19.13 -13.77
CA GLY A 37 -6.40 18.42 -14.96
C GLY A 37 -5.54 17.18 -15.29
N PRO A 38 -5.87 16.42 -16.36
CA PRO A 38 -5.18 15.17 -16.67
C PRO A 38 -3.69 15.32 -16.89
N ALA A 39 -3.23 16.34 -17.62
CA ALA A 39 -1.81 16.54 -17.91
C ALA A 39 -0.98 16.90 -16.66
N GLY A 40 -1.47 17.82 -15.82
CA GLY A 40 -0.80 18.22 -14.59
C GLY A 40 -0.83 17.10 -13.53
N PHE A 41 -1.96 16.41 -13.41
CA PHE A 41 -2.08 15.26 -12.51
C PHE A 41 -1.20 14.07 -12.97
N GLY A 42 -1.06 13.88 -14.28
CA GLY A 42 -0.13 12.90 -14.85
C GLY A 42 1.31 13.22 -14.53
N LEU A 43 1.71 14.48 -14.69
CA LEU A 43 3.06 14.94 -14.35
C LEU A 43 3.35 14.72 -12.84
N TRP A 44 2.39 15.07 -11.97
CA TRP A 44 2.52 14.75 -10.54
C TRP A 44 2.68 13.24 -10.29
N ASN A 45 1.90 12.39 -10.95
CA ASN A 45 2.00 10.94 -10.79
C ASN A 45 3.36 10.40 -11.28
N ALA A 46 3.90 10.93 -12.38
CA ALA A 46 5.25 10.62 -12.85
C ALA A 46 6.30 10.98 -11.79
N MET A 47 6.25 12.23 -11.28
CA MET A 47 7.15 12.68 -10.20
C MET A 47 6.99 11.83 -8.94
N ARG A 48 5.78 11.47 -8.57
CA ARG A 48 5.50 10.60 -7.42
C ARG A 48 6.10 9.21 -7.58
N ILE A 49 6.05 8.63 -8.78
CA ILE A 49 6.70 7.34 -9.07
C ILE A 49 8.22 7.48 -8.89
N VAL A 50 8.84 8.50 -9.46
CA VAL A 50 10.28 8.77 -9.28
C VAL A 50 10.61 8.93 -7.79
N LEU A 51 9.84 9.72 -7.04
CA LEU A 51 10.01 9.91 -5.60
C LEU A 51 9.92 8.58 -4.81
N GLN A 52 9.04 7.66 -5.20
CA GLN A 52 8.95 6.35 -4.56
C GLN A 52 10.24 5.53 -4.73
N PHE A 53 10.86 5.56 -5.92
CA PHE A 53 12.14 4.90 -6.17
C PHE A 53 13.29 5.61 -5.47
N CYS A 54 13.33 6.95 -5.51
CA CYS A 54 14.32 7.76 -4.79
C CYS A 54 14.23 7.56 -3.26
N GLY A 55 13.11 7.11 -2.73
CA GLY A 55 12.94 6.74 -1.32
C GLY A 55 13.83 5.58 -0.87
N TYR A 56 14.46 4.86 -1.80
CA TYR A 56 15.42 3.78 -1.53
C TYR A 56 16.89 4.21 -1.67
N ALA A 57 17.17 5.50 -1.79
CA ALA A 57 18.52 6.06 -1.87
C ALA A 57 19.43 5.69 -0.68
N GLU A 58 18.83 5.29 0.43
CA GLU A 58 19.50 4.87 1.68
C GLU A 58 19.97 3.39 1.67
N LEU A 59 19.81 2.69 0.54
CA LEU A 59 20.26 1.31 0.31
C LEU A 59 19.85 0.30 1.39
N GLY A 60 18.70 0.51 2.03
CA GLY A 60 18.15 -0.37 3.08
C GLY A 60 18.60 -0.02 4.50
N ALA A 61 19.44 0.99 4.71
CA ALA A 61 19.93 1.36 6.04
C ALA A 61 18.80 1.64 7.03
N ARG A 62 17.66 2.21 6.58
CA ARG A 62 16.47 2.47 7.39
C ARG A 62 15.82 1.17 7.88
N SER A 63 15.73 0.15 7.05
CA SER A 63 15.19 -1.16 7.42
C SER A 63 16.12 -1.89 8.39
N GLY A 64 17.44 -1.83 8.15
CA GLY A 64 18.45 -2.34 9.08
C GLY A 64 18.41 -1.63 10.44
N MET A 65 18.30 -0.30 10.43
CA MET A 65 18.13 0.51 11.65
C MET A 65 16.88 0.08 12.43
N LEU A 66 15.74 -0.10 11.76
CA LEU A 66 14.51 -0.49 12.44
C LEU A 66 14.66 -1.82 13.18
N GLN A 67 15.39 -2.79 12.62
CA GLN A 67 15.66 -4.06 13.29
C GLN A 67 16.66 -3.92 14.44
N HIS A 68 17.86 -3.41 14.16
CA HIS A 68 18.94 -3.37 15.14
C HIS A 68 18.69 -2.36 16.28
N ALA A 69 18.16 -1.16 15.97
CA ALA A 69 17.86 -0.17 17.01
C ALA A 69 16.68 -0.59 17.90
N THR A 70 15.66 -1.28 17.33
CA THR A 70 14.56 -1.83 18.14
C THR A 70 15.06 -2.93 19.09
N TYR A 71 15.99 -3.76 18.64
CA TYR A 71 16.62 -4.79 19.49
C TYR A 71 17.47 -4.15 20.60
N ALA A 72 18.32 -3.18 20.26
CA ALA A 72 19.15 -2.47 21.21
C ALA A 72 18.31 -1.74 22.27
N GLU A 73 17.19 -1.12 21.87
CA GLU A 73 16.23 -0.50 22.77
C GLU A 73 15.59 -1.51 23.74
N ALA A 74 15.23 -2.69 23.23
CA ALA A 74 14.64 -3.76 24.03
C ALA A 74 15.63 -4.33 25.06
N THR A 75 16.93 -4.32 24.75
CA THR A 75 18.02 -4.76 25.64
C THR A 75 18.58 -3.63 26.53
N ARG A 76 17.91 -2.47 26.57
CA ARG A 76 18.29 -1.27 27.34
C ARG A 76 19.65 -0.66 26.94
N GLN A 77 20.13 -0.92 25.74
CA GLN A 77 21.36 -0.35 25.18
C GLN A 77 21.04 0.96 24.44
N THR A 78 20.53 1.97 25.15
CA THR A 78 20.00 3.21 24.56
C THR A 78 21.05 3.99 23.76
N ASP A 79 22.30 4.04 24.26
CA ASP A 79 23.40 4.73 23.57
C ASP A 79 23.75 4.05 22.25
N HIS A 80 23.77 2.72 22.23
CA HIS A 80 23.97 1.96 21.01
C HIS A 80 22.82 2.17 20.02
N ALA A 81 21.57 2.13 20.49
CA ALA A 81 20.41 2.43 19.67
C ALA A 81 20.46 3.84 19.06
N ASN A 82 20.88 4.84 19.84
CA ASN A 82 21.03 6.21 19.36
C ASN A 82 22.16 6.37 18.33
N ARG A 83 23.29 5.67 18.49
CA ARG A 83 24.34 5.63 17.47
C ARG A 83 23.85 5.00 16.17
N LEU A 84 23.12 3.89 16.22
CA LEU A 84 22.51 3.24 15.05
C LEU A 84 21.56 4.19 14.32
N ARG A 85 20.71 4.94 15.05
CA ARG A 85 19.82 5.95 14.49
C ARG A 85 20.62 7.08 13.84
N GLY A 86 21.66 7.56 14.51
CA GLY A 86 22.54 8.61 13.98
C GLY A 86 23.25 8.18 12.69
N THR A 87 23.79 6.97 12.65
CA THR A 87 24.42 6.40 11.46
C THR A 87 23.40 6.25 10.31
N ALA A 88 22.20 5.74 10.60
CA ALA A 88 21.15 5.63 9.59
C ALA A 88 20.68 7.00 9.08
N ALA A 89 20.64 8.04 9.95
CA ALA A 89 20.35 9.41 9.52
C ALA A 89 21.37 9.93 8.52
N THR A 90 22.67 9.72 8.80
CA THR A 90 23.78 10.11 7.92
C THR A 90 23.68 9.41 6.57
N VAL A 91 23.51 8.08 6.55
CA VAL A 91 23.39 7.30 5.31
C VAL A 91 22.16 7.76 4.49
N ASN A 92 21.03 7.99 5.16
CA ASN A 92 19.81 8.43 4.50
C ASN A 92 19.96 9.84 3.91
N LEU A 93 20.58 10.77 4.64
CA LEU A 93 20.82 12.14 4.16
C LEU A 93 21.81 12.15 2.99
N VAL A 94 22.92 11.45 3.11
CA VAL A 94 23.94 11.35 2.05
C VAL A 94 23.33 10.71 0.79
N GLY A 95 22.59 9.61 0.93
CA GLY A 95 21.90 8.98 -0.19
C GLY A 95 20.89 9.91 -0.86
N ALA A 96 20.09 10.64 -0.07
CA ALA A 96 19.10 11.58 -0.59
C ALA A 96 19.78 12.76 -1.32
N ILE A 97 20.86 13.31 -0.77
CA ILE A 97 21.66 14.38 -1.41
C ILE A 97 22.31 13.87 -2.70
N ALA A 98 22.88 12.67 -2.69
CA ALA A 98 23.49 12.08 -3.87
C ALA A 98 22.48 11.93 -5.03
N VAL A 99 21.27 11.45 -4.74
CA VAL A 99 20.18 11.36 -5.73
C VAL A 99 19.73 12.74 -6.19
N ALA A 100 19.56 13.70 -5.27
CA ALA A 100 19.22 15.08 -5.62
C ALA A 100 20.28 15.74 -6.49
N ALA A 101 21.56 15.54 -6.18
CA ALA A 101 22.68 16.00 -6.99
C ALA A 101 22.72 15.34 -8.38
N GLY A 102 22.42 14.03 -8.45
CA GLY A 102 22.26 13.31 -9.72
C GLY A 102 21.16 13.91 -10.59
N ILE A 103 20.00 14.22 -10.01
CA ILE A 103 18.91 14.92 -10.70
C ILE A 103 19.39 16.30 -11.19
N ALA A 104 20.02 17.08 -10.33
CA ALA A 104 20.56 18.40 -10.67
C ALA A 104 21.61 18.32 -11.79
N PHE A 105 22.48 17.31 -11.76
CA PHE A 105 23.46 17.06 -12.82
C PHE A 105 22.78 16.78 -14.17
N VAL A 106 21.77 15.90 -14.19
CA VAL A 106 21.01 15.58 -15.43
C VAL A 106 20.33 16.82 -16.00
N ILE A 107 19.80 17.71 -15.15
CA ILE A 107 19.17 18.97 -15.58
C ILE A 107 20.18 19.93 -16.22
N SER A 108 21.43 19.90 -15.78
CA SER A 108 22.47 20.81 -16.27
C SER A 108 23.06 20.39 -17.61
N ILE A 109 22.74 19.18 -18.13
CA ILE A 109 23.23 18.72 -19.44
C ILE A 109 22.62 19.59 -20.56
N PRO A 110 23.47 20.30 -21.38
CA PRO A 110 22.98 21.09 -22.50
C PRO A 110 22.34 20.19 -23.57
N GLY A 111 21.21 20.64 -24.14
CA GLY A 111 20.53 19.89 -25.22
C GLY A 111 19.56 18.81 -24.79
N LEU A 112 19.46 18.47 -23.50
CA LEU A 112 18.44 17.57 -23.03
C LEU A 112 17.10 18.33 -22.91
N ALA A 113 16.10 17.91 -23.68
CA ALA A 113 14.74 18.50 -23.65
C ALA A 113 13.96 18.04 -22.42
N ILE A 114 14.33 18.56 -21.24
CA ILE A 114 13.78 18.11 -19.95
C ILE A 114 12.49 18.88 -19.56
N GLY A 115 11.90 19.64 -20.45
CA GLY A 115 10.72 20.48 -20.10
C GLY A 115 11.09 21.57 -19.06
N ASP A 116 10.17 21.85 -18.15
CA ASP A 116 10.35 22.90 -17.13
C ASP A 116 11.41 22.51 -16.09
N ARG A 117 12.61 23.05 -16.20
CA ARG A 117 13.76 22.74 -15.33
C ARG A 117 13.46 22.94 -13.84
N TRP A 118 12.66 23.94 -13.48
CA TRP A 118 12.31 24.23 -12.09
C TRP A 118 11.55 23.08 -11.42
N LEU A 119 10.77 22.29 -12.19
CA LEU A 119 10.07 21.11 -11.66
C LEU A 119 11.02 20.05 -11.14
N TRP A 120 12.14 19.87 -11.83
CA TRP A 120 13.17 18.92 -11.44
C TRP A 120 13.96 19.40 -10.22
N VAL A 121 14.17 20.72 -10.10
CA VAL A 121 14.75 21.32 -8.88
C VAL A 121 13.81 21.08 -7.69
N ALA A 122 12.52 21.32 -7.87
CA ALA A 122 11.52 21.02 -6.84
C ALA A 122 11.51 19.52 -6.48
N LEU A 123 11.63 18.64 -7.48
CA LEU A 123 11.74 17.19 -7.27
C LEU A 123 12.97 16.83 -6.44
N ALA A 124 14.13 17.42 -6.72
CA ALA A 124 15.36 17.21 -5.94
C ALA A 124 15.17 17.62 -4.48
N GLY A 125 14.54 18.78 -4.22
CA GLY A 125 14.16 19.22 -2.87
C GLY A 125 13.19 18.27 -2.19
N LEU A 126 12.21 17.75 -2.92
CA LEU A 126 11.27 16.74 -2.42
C LEU A 126 11.95 15.41 -2.10
N VAL A 127 12.94 14.97 -2.87
CA VAL A 127 13.71 13.75 -2.58
C VAL A 127 14.36 13.87 -1.20
N VAL A 128 15.03 14.99 -0.90
CA VAL A 128 15.68 15.18 0.39
C VAL A 128 14.68 15.26 1.53
N THR A 129 13.65 16.09 1.42
CA THR A 129 12.66 16.29 2.49
C THR A 129 11.83 15.04 2.76
N GLN A 130 11.42 14.32 1.71
CA GLN A 130 10.67 13.07 1.84
C GLN A 130 11.51 11.95 2.46
N ASN A 131 12.80 11.78 2.07
CA ASN A 131 13.67 10.79 2.67
C ASN A 131 13.90 11.06 4.16
N MET A 132 14.10 12.32 4.55
CA MET A 132 14.20 12.71 5.96
C MET A 132 12.92 12.41 6.72
N TRP A 133 11.74 12.67 6.12
CA TRP A 133 10.46 12.28 6.70
C TRP A 133 10.34 10.77 6.90
N MET A 134 10.70 9.96 5.90
CA MET A 134 10.65 8.50 6.00
C MET A 134 11.63 7.96 7.06
N TYR A 135 12.82 8.57 7.18
CA TYR A 135 13.77 8.28 8.26
C TYR A 135 13.15 8.59 9.62
N LEU A 136 12.57 9.78 9.82
CA LEU A 136 11.95 10.20 11.06
C LEU A 136 10.86 9.22 11.51
N GLN A 137 9.96 8.82 10.62
CA GLN A 137 8.92 7.84 10.88
C GLN A 137 9.51 6.50 11.34
N SER A 138 10.58 6.03 10.71
CA SER A 138 11.25 4.78 11.09
C SER A 138 11.99 4.90 12.42
N SER A 139 12.61 6.04 12.70
CA SER A 139 13.26 6.34 13.98
C SER A 139 12.26 6.33 15.15
N LEU A 140 11.12 7.01 15.00
CA LEU A 140 10.05 7.00 16.01
C LEU A 140 9.48 5.60 16.27
N ARG A 141 9.31 4.80 15.21
CA ARG A 141 8.89 3.38 15.35
C ARG A 141 9.91 2.55 16.10
N SER A 142 11.21 2.75 15.85
CA SER A 142 12.27 2.04 16.56
C SER A 142 12.31 2.38 18.05
N GLN A 143 11.84 3.58 18.43
CA GLN A 143 11.67 4.03 19.81
C GLN A 143 10.34 3.60 20.44
N ARG A 144 9.50 2.86 19.70
CA ARG A 144 8.13 2.48 20.10
C ARG A 144 7.20 3.67 20.35
N ARG A 145 7.52 4.87 19.87
CA ARG A 145 6.70 6.08 19.97
C ARG A 145 5.60 6.11 18.91
N TYR A 146 4.78 5.05 18.86
CA TYR A 146 3.75 4.89 17.82
C TYR A 146 2.70 6.01 17.83
N GLY A 147 2.33 6.51 19.02
CA GLY A 147 1.38 7.62 19.15
C GLY A 147 1.86 8.87 18.42
N LEU A 148 3.09 9.32 18.70
CA LEU A 148 3.69 10.48 18.03
C LEU A 148 3.85 10.26 16.52
N CYS A 149 4.29 9.07 16.10
CA CYS A 149 4.39 8.69 14.69
C CYS A 149 3.04 8.82 13.98
N SER A 150 1.96 8.40 14.64
CA SER A 150 0.59 8.46 14.11
C SER A 150 0.06 9.89 14.06
N SER A 151 0.25 10.70 15.11
CA SER A 151 -0.15 12.11 15.14
C SER A 151 0.54 12.92 14.06
N LEU A 152 1.85 12.74 13.89
CA LEU A 152 2.61 13.39 12.81
C LEU A 152 2.15 12.94 11.41
N SER A 153 1.73 11.67 11.26
CA SER A 153 1.17 11.18 9.99
C SER A 153 -0.17 11.84 9.66
N ILE A 154 -1.05 12.04 10.66
CA ILE A 154 -2.30 12.79 10.49
C ILE A 154 -1.99 14.24 10.15
N LEU A 155 -1.11 14.91 10.92
CA LEU A 155 -0.72 16.30 10.68
C LEU A 155 -0.20 16.48 9.25
N MET A 156 0.74 15.62 8.82
CA MET A 156 1.27 15.65 7.46
C MET A 156 0.19 15.43 6.40
N ALA A 157 -0.74 14.50 6.63
CA ALA A 157 -1.84 14.26 5.71
C ALA A 157 -2.79 15.45 5.64
N THR A 158 -3.13 16.09 6.78
CA THR A 158 -4.01 17.25 6.85
C THR A 158 -3.36 18.47 6.17
N LEU A 159 -2.13 18.80 6.53
CA LEU A 159 -1.39 19.92 5.94
C LEU A 159 -1.21 19.73 4.44
N SER A 160 -0.76 18.56 4.00
CA SER A 160 -0.54 18.28 2.57
C SER A 160 -1.84 18.21 1.77
N THR A 161 -2.99 17.94 2.40
CA THR A 161 -4.29 18.04 1.75
C THR A 161 -4.73 19.49 1.65
N GLY A 162 -4.76 20.22 2.76
CA GLY A 162 -5.19 21.61 2.78
C GLY A 162 -4.29 22.53 1.96
N LEU A 163 -3.02 22.66 2.37
CA LEU A 163 -2.06 23.54 1.68
C LEU A 163 -1.73 23.04 0.27
N GLY A 164 -1.70 21.71 0.07
CA GLY A 164 -1.41 21.13 -1.24
C GLY A 164 -2.51 21.42 -2.25
N VAL A 165 -3.79 21.27 -1.88
CA VAL A 165 -4.93 21.56 -2.77
C VAL A 165 -5.06 23.06 -3.01
N LEU A 166 -4.87 23.90 -1.98
CA LEU A 166 -4.85 25.37 -2.12
C LEU A 166 -3.70 25.83 -3.01
N GLY A 167 -2.50 25.27 -2.83
CA GLY A 167 -1.35 25.58 -3.68
C GLY A 167 -1.61 25.19 -5.14
N ALA A 168 -2.25 24.02 -5.36
CA ALA A 168 -2.63 23.58 -6.70
C ALA A 168 -3.67 24.49 -7.34
N TYR A 169 -4.62 25.02 -6.58
CA TYR A 169 -5.64 25.94 -7.03
C TYR A 169 -5.05 27.29 -7.48
N TRP A 170 -4.14 27.90 -6.71
CA TRP A 170 -3.59 29.22 -7.01
C TRP A 170 -2.44 29.21 -8.02
N TYR A 171 -1.54 28.24 -7.92
CA TYR A 171 -0.27 28.22 -8.67
C TYR A 171 -0.06 26.90 -9.42
N GLY A 172 -1.12 26.07 -9.59
CA GLY A 172 -1.02 24.81 -10.30
C GLY A 172 -0.01 23.85 -9.63
N ILE A 173 0.72 23.11 -10.44
CA ILE A 173 1.68 22.11 -9.95
C ILE A 173 2.82 22.75 -9.12
N ALA A 174 3.23 23.98 -9.43
CA ALA A 174 4.27 24.71 -8.69
C ALA A 174 3.87 24.92 -7.23
N GLY A 175 2.67 25.48 -7.04
CA GLY A 175 2.12 25.70 -5.71
C GLY A 175 1.94 24.43 -4.90
N PHE A 176 1.52 23.33 -5.57
CA PHE A 176 1.42 22.03 -4.92
C PHE A 176 2.78 21.50 -4.44
N LEU A 177 3.82 21.54 -5.29
CA LEU A 177 5.16 21.06 -4.92
C LEU A 177 5.78 21.90 -3.81
N ALA A 178 5.65 23.23 -3.88
CA ALA A 178 6.10 24.14 -2.82
C ALA A 178 5.37 23.87 -1.49
N ALA A 179 4.05 23.72 -1.52
CA ALA A 179 3.26 23.38 -0.36
C ALA A 179 3.68 22.03 0.24
N LEU A 180 3.99 21.03 -0.59
CA LEU A 180 4.41 19.71 -0.13
C LEU A 180 5.78 19.77 0.56
N ILE A 181 6.75 20.52 0.02
CA ILE A 181 8.05 20.79 0.67
C ILE A 181 7.82 21.46 2.02
N LEU A 182 7.01 22.52 2.05
CA LEU A 182 6.66 23.23 3.29
C LEU A 182 6.03 22.29 4.33
N CYS A 183 5.12 21.41 3.91
CA CYS A 183 4.50 20.42 4.81
C CYS A 183 5.53 19.46 5.42
N TYR A 184 6.50 18.99 4.63
CA TYR A 184 7.58 18.16 5.17
C TYR A 184 8.45 18.92 6.17
N LEU A 185 8.80 20.18 5.89
CA LEU A 185 9.57 21.02 6.80
C LEU A 185 8.80 21.28 8.11
N LEU A 186 7.51 21.62 8.01
CA LEU A 186 6.65 21.82 9.18
C LEU A 186 6.49 20.55 10.02
N ALA A 187 6.29 19.39 9.37
CA ALA A 187 6.21 18.14 10.08
C ALA A 187 7.53 17.77 10.77
N TYR A 188 8.67 18.13 10.16
CA TYR A 188 9.99 17.92 10.72
C TYR A 188 10.24 18.81 11.94
N THR A 189 9.95 20.12 11.83
CA THR A 189 10.07 21.09 12.96
C THR A 189 9.13 20.72 14.10
N THR A 190 7.88 20.36 13.81
CA THR A 190 6.90 19.90 14.82
C THR A 190 7.42 18.66 15.55
N SER A 191 8.01 17.69 14.81
CA SER A 191 8.61 16.52 15.42
C SER A 191 9.74 16.88 16.40
N PHE A 192 10.56 17.84 16.04
CA PHE A 192 11.62 18.33 16.93
C PHE A 192 11.06 18.85 18.26
N TRP A 193 10.03 19.69 18.20
CA TRP A 193 9.39 20.26 19.40
C TRP A 193 8.80 19.18 20.31
N PHE A 194 8.15 18.15 19.75
CA PHE A 194 7.51 17.09 20.52
C PHE A 194 8.41 15.91 20.89
N ALA A 195 9.44 15.62 20.10
CA ALA A 195 10.36 14.52 20.36
C ALA A 195 11.59 14.94 21.15
N GLY A 196 11.94 16.23 21.15
CA GLY A 196 13.11 16.77 21.86
C GLY A 196 14.46 16.30 21.31
N GLN A 197 14.47 15.69 20.12
CA GLN A 197 15.68 15.08 19.57
C GLN A 197 15.89 15.45 18.10
N PHE A 198 16.97 16.16 17.83
CA PHE A 198 17.55 16.18 16.49
C PHE A 198 18.24 14.84 16.21
N PRO A 199 18.15 14.31 14.97
CA PRO A 199 18.99 13.19 14.59
C PRO A 199 20.44 13.64 14.67
N ARG A 200 21.17 13.11 15.65
CA ARG A 200 22.62 13.32 15.70
C ARG A 200 23.22 12.57 14.52
N LEU A 201 23.83 13.30 13.59
CA LEU A 201 24.54 12.68 12.48
C LEU A 201 25.80 12.01 13.03
N VAL A 202 25.90 10.71 12.82
CA VAL A 202 27.06 9.90 13.22
C VAL A 202 27.65 9.25 12.00
N VAL A 203 28.94 9.41 11.79
CA VAL A 203 29.69 8.76 10.71
C VAL A 203 30.42 7.55 11.27
N ASP A 204 29.80 6.40 11.15
CA ASP A 204 30.37 5.11 11.55
C ASP A 204 30.22 4.13 10.38
N ARG A 205 31.33 3.88 9.68
CA ARG A 205 31.36 3.06 8.46
C ARG A 205 31.01 1.60 8.74
N ASP A 206 31.44 1.05 9.86
CA ASP A 206 31.18 -0.34 10.20
C ASP A 206 29.70 -0.56 10.51
N GLN A 207 29.11 0.34 11.29
CA GLN A 207 27.68 0.30 11.55
C GLN A 207 26.86 0.56 10.29
N ALA A 208 27.24 1.53 9.45
CA ALA A 208 26.58 1.79 8.17
C ALA A 208 26.58 0.56 7.27
N SER A 209 27.73 -0.09 7.12
CA SER A 209 27.85 -1.33 6.34
C SER A 209 26.97 -2.45 6.90
N ARG A 210 26.93 -2.61 8.23
CA ARG A 210 26.09 -3.59 8.90
C ARG A 210 24.60 -3.32 8.67
N LEU A 211 24.18 -2.05 8.80
CA LEU A 211 22.79 -1.64 8.57
C LEU A 211 22.36 -1.89 7.12
N ILE A 212 23.21 -1.50 6.16
CA ILE A 212 22.95 -1.72 4.72
C ILE A 212 22.89 -3.22 4.43
N ARG A 213 23.86 -4.01 4.89
CA ARG A 213 23.90 -5.45 4.62
C ARG A 213 22.67 -6.18 5.15
N THR A 214 22.15 -5.77 6.30
CA THR A 214 20.92 -6.34 6.86
C THR A 214 19.66 -5.85 6.14
N GLY A 215 19.60 -4.56 5.79
CA GLY A 215 18.41 -3.95 5.22
C GLY A 215 18.30 -4.07 3.71
N PHE A 216 19.39 -4.25 2.97
CA PHE A 216 19.39 -4.32 1.51
C PHE A 216 18.49 -5.43 0.94
N PRO A 217 18.51 -6.68 1.45
CA PRO A 217 17.59 -7.70 0.96
C PRO A 217 16.10 -7.35 1.19
N ILE A 218 15.80 -6.66 2.30
CA ILE A 218 14.45 -6.21 2.62
C ILE A 218 14.04 -5.12 1.64
N MET A 219 14.95 -4.16 1.39
CA MET A 219 14.77 -3.07 0.43
C MET A 219 14.47 -3.60 -0.97
N VAL A 220 15.23 -4.58 -1.46
CA VAL A 220 14.99 -5.21 -2.78
C VAL A 220 13.58 -5.81 -2.85
N GLY A 221 13.13 -6.46 -1.78
CA GLY A 221 11.77 -6.98 -1.71
C GLY A 221 10.70 -5.90 -1.79
N ASP A 222 10.90 -4.77 -1.11
CA ASP A 222 9.98 -3.64 -1.15
C ASP A 222 10.04 -2.91 -2.50
N LEU A 223 11.22 -2.78 -3.09
CA LEU A 223 11.39 -2.22 -4.44
C LEU A 223 10.63 -3.01 -5.50
N LEU A 224 10.70 -4.35 -5.46
CA LEU A 224 9.92 -5.21 -6.36
C LEU A 224 8.42 -5.04 -6.15
N LYS A 225 7.96 -4.85 -4.92
CA LYS A 225 6.54 -4.51 -4.66
C LYS A 225 6.16 -3.17 -5.28
N VAL A 226 6.98 -2.14 -5.09
CA VAL A 226 6.74 -0.81 -5.68
C VAL A 226 6.70 -0.90 -7.20
N LEU A 227 7.63 -1.63 -7.80
CA LEU A 227 7.67 -1.85 -9.25
C LEU A 227 6.40 -2.57 -9.72
N MET A 228 5.96 -3.62 -9.02
CA MET A 228 4.74 -4.35 -9.32
C MET A 228 3.49 -3.47 -9.36
N TRP A 229 3.40 -2.48 -8.45
CA TRP A 229 2.26 -1.56 -8.38
C TRP A 229 2.37 -0.34 -9.29
N ASN A 230 3.47 -0.18 -10.01
CA ASN A 230 3.71 0.99 -10.84
C ASN A 230 4.19 0.66 -12.27
N VAL A 231 4.48 -0.58 -12.62
CA VAL A 231 5.00 -0.96 -13.93
C VAL A 231 4.06 -0.54 -15.07
N ASP A 232 2.77 -0.68 -14.87
CA ASP A 232 1.72 -0.22 -15.79
C ASP A 232 1.78 1.30 -16.02
N LYS A 233 1.88 2.07 -14.94
CA LYS A 233 1.97 3.54 -14.98
C LYS A 233 3.28 4.04 -15.58
N ILE A 234 4.38 3.34 -15.31
CA ILE A 234 5.69 3.64 -15.90
C ILE A 234 5.62 3.47 -17.42
N LEU A 235 5.06 2.36 -17.90
CA LEU A 235 4.92 2.10 -19.33
C LEU A 235 3.95 3.09 -19.99
N VAL A 236 2.82 3.40 -19.37
CA VAL A 236 1.90 4.44 -19.86
C VAL A 236 2.59 5.79 -19.92
N TRP A 237 3.39 6.16 -18.91
CA TRP A 237 4.12 7.42 -18.92
C TRP A 237 5.13 7.50 -20.07
N ILE A 238 5.96 6.45 -20.22
CA ILE A 238 7.04 6.44 -21.22
C ILE A 238 6.49 6.37 -22.66
N LEU A 239 5.45 5.55 -22.88
CA LEU A 239 4.96 5.24 -24.22
C LEU A 239 3.78 6.12 -24.68
N MET A 240 2.97 6.62 -23.73
CA MET A 240 1.76 7.41 -24.04
C MET A 240 1.83 8.85 -23.50
N GLY A 241 2.80 9.16 -22.65
CA GLY A 241 3.05 10.49 -22.11
C GLY A 241 2.22 10.87 -20.88
N LYS A 242 2.40 12.14 -20.44
CA LYS A 242 1.86 12.65 -19.16
C LYS A 242 0.33 12.72 -19.11
N HIS A 243 -0.34 13.04 -20.23
CA HIS A 243 -1.80 13.15 -20.27
C HIS A 243 -2.47 11.79 -20.07
N ALA A 244 -2.01 10.78 -20.81
CA ALA A 244 -2.49 9.42 -20.68
C ALA A 244 -2.20 8.84 -19.27
N LEU A 245 -1.03 9.13 -18.72
CA LEU A 245 -0.73 8.75 -17.33
C LEU A 245 -1.71 9.39 -16.35
N GLY A 246 -2.08 10.65 -16.55
CA GLY A 246 -3.03 11.35 -15.67
C GLY A 246 -4.39 10.66 -15.64
N ILE A 247 -4.94 10.36 -16.80
CA ILE A 247 -6.20 9.61 -16.93
C ILE A 247 -6.04 8.24 -16.26
N TYR A 248 -5.03 7.46 -16.63
CA TYR A 248 -4.84 6.11 -16.14
C TYR A 248 -4.51 6.06 -14.63
N ALA A 249 -3.76 7.01 -14.08
CA ALA A 249 -3.30 6.95 -12.69
C ALA A 249 -4.40 7.25 -11.65
N LEU A 250 -5.50 7.89 -12.02
CA LEU A 250 -6.58 8.22 -11.09
C LEU A 250 -7.16 6.97 -10.41
N GLN A 251 -7.30 5.88 -11.15
CA GLN A 251 -7.76 4.58 -10.62
C GLN A 251 -6.88 4.05 -9.48
N SER A 252 -5.58 4.35 -9.49
CA SER A 252 -4.66 3.88 -8.44
C SER A 252 -4.99 4.48 -7.07
N THR A 253 -5.58 5.67 -7.03
CA THR A 253 -6.03 6.29 -5.77
C THR A 253 -7.10 5.45 -5.10
N ILE A 254 -8.05 4.95 -5.88
CA ILE A 254 -9.17 4.11 -5.41
C ILE A 254 -8.68 2.71 -5.06
N THR A 255 -7.88 2.09 -5.92
CA THR A 255 -7.29 0.77 -5.69
C THR A 255 -6.45 0.75 -4.40
N ASN A 256 -5.65 1.79 -4.15
CA ASN A 256 -4.87 1.92 -2.93
C ASN A 256 -5.76 2.07 -1.67
N ALA A 257 -6.90 2.75 -1.78
CA ALA A 257 -7.87 2.85 -0.70
C ALA A 257 -8.47 1.49 -0.34
N ILE A 258 -8.85 0.70 -1.34
CA ILE A 258 -9.38 -0.65 -1.16
C ILE A 258 -8.34 -1.57 -0.51
N MET A 259 -7.07 -1.49 -0.94
CA MET A 259 -5.98 -2.31 -0.41
C MET A 259 -5.64 -2.01 1.07
N LEU A 260 -6.09 -0.89 1.61
CA LEU A 260 -5.86 -0.53 3.01
C LEU A 260 -6.55 -1.50 3.98
N LEU A 261 -7.76 -1.95 3.66
CA LEU A 261 -8.54 -2.85 4.52
C LEU A 261 -7.86 -4.22 4.69
N PRO A 262 -7.51 -4.96 3.62
CA PRO A 262 -6.80 -6.23 3.77
C PRO A 262 -5.41 -6.06 4.38
N ALA A 263 -4.72 -4.92 4.16
CA ALA A 263 -3.45 -4.64 4.81
C ALA A 263 -3.60 -4.51 6.33
N GLY A 264 -4.65 -3.83 6.81
CA GLY A 264 -4.94 -3.72 8.25
C GLY A 264 -5.27 -5.08 8.87
N ILE A 265 -6.07 -5.90 8.21
CA ILE A 265 -6.37 -7.27 8.66
C ILE A 265 -5.07 -8.11 8.73
N SER A 266 -4.21 -7.99 7.73
CA SER A 266 -2.94 -8.73 7.68
C SER A 266 -1.97 -8.34 8.78
N GLU A 267 -1.91 -7.07 9.17
CA GLU A 267 -1.07 -6.61 10.28
C GLU A 267 -1.46 -7.26 11.62
N VAL A 268 -2.75 -7.52 11.83
CA VAL A 268 -3.25 -8.22 13.00
C VAL A 268 -3.06 -9.73 12.86
N LEU A 269 -3.35 -10.28 11.70
CA LEU A 269 -3.33 -11.72 11.46
C LEU A 269 -1.90 -12.28 11.41
N TYR A 270 -0.95 -11.56 10.82
CA TYR A 270 0.41 -12.02 10.60
C TYR A 270 1.14 -12.50 11.88
N PRO A 271 1.17 -11.72 12.99
CA PRO A 271 1.81 -12.18 14.23
C PRO A 271 1.16 -13.45 14.81
N HIS A 272 -0.18 -13.58 14.68
CA HIS A 272 -0.91 -14.75 15.15
C HIS A 272 -0.59 -16.00 14.31
N VAL A 273 -0.50 -15.85 12.99
CA VAL A 273 -0.10 -16.94 12.08
C VAL A 273 1.31 -17.40 12.41
N VAL A 274 2.27 -16.48 12.53
CA VAL A 274 3.67 -16.81 12.82
C VAL A 274 3.80 -17.46 14.20
N ALA A 275 3.15 -16.92 15.23
CA ALA A 275 3.17 -17.48 16.56
C ALA A 275 2.48 -18.87 16.65
N GLY A 276 1.35 -19.03 15.94
CA GLY A 276 0.62 -20.30 15.89
C GLY A 276 1.41 -21.40 15.19
N ILE A 277 2.00 -21.10 14.04
CA ILE A 277 2.87 -22.05 13.31
C ILE A 277 4.15 -22.35 14.11
N GLY A 278 4.75 -21.33 14.72
CA GLY A 278 5.97 -21.49 15.50
C GLY A 278 5.80 -22.37 16.76
N ARG A 279 4.62 -22.29 17.41
CA ARG A 279 4.30 -23.11 18.60
C ARG A 279 3.92 -24.54 18.25
N SER A 280 2.99 -24.70 17.30
CA SER A 280 2.46 -26.02 16.99
C SER A 280 3.44 -26.88 16.20
N LYS A 281 4.34 -26.24 15.42
CA LYS A 281 5.19 -26.89 14.39
C LYS A 281 4.40 -27.85 13.49
N SER A 282 3.07 -27.73 13.48
CA SER A 282 2.15 -28.64 12.80
C SER A 282 1.79 -28.11 11.41
N ILE A 283 1.87 -28.99 10.43
CA ILE A 283 1.43 -28.73 9.06
C ILE A 283 -0.07 -28.42 9.04
N ASP A 284 -0.87 -29.08 9.86
CA ASP A 284 -2.34 -28.86 9.91
C ASP A 284 -2.70 -27.44 10.39
N THR A 285 -1.92 -26.87 11.28
CA THR A 285 -2.09 -25.47 11.68
C THR A 285 -1.87 -24.54 10.50
N SER A 286 -0.81 -24.77 9.71
CA SER A 286 -0.52 -23.97 8.51
C SER A 286 -1.62 -24.11 7.45
N ARG A 287 -2.17 -25.32 7.27
CA ARG A 287 -3.32 -25.58 6.38
C ARG A 287 -4.55 -24.77 6.78
N ARG A 288 -4.93 -24.84 8.06
CA ARG A 288 -6.10 -24.09 8.58
C ARG A 288 -5.93 -22.59 8.42
N TYR A 289 -4.76 -22.04 8.77
CA TYR A 289 -4.49 -20.63 8.58
C TYR A 289 -4.61 -20.20 7.11
N LEU A 290 -4.10 -21.01 6.18
CA LEU A 290 -4.18 -20.73 4.75
C LEU A 290 -5.63 -20.78 4.24
N THR A 291 -6.35 -21.89 4.53
CA THR A 291 -7.68 -22.13 3.96
C THR A 291 -8.73 -21.23 4.59
N ASP A 292 -8.79 -21.18 5.91
CA ASP A 292 -9.83 -20.44 6.63
C ASP A 292 -9.59 -18.93 6.56
N GLY A 293 -8.31 -18.51 6.60
CA GLY A 293 -7.94 -17.11 6.48
C GLY A 293 -8.25 -16.54 5.08
N ALA A 294 -7.90 -17.27 4.02
CA ALA A 294 -8.26 -16.84 2.66
C ALA A 294 -9.77 -16.89 2.42
N ASP A 295 -10.46 -17.88 3.00
CA ASP A 295 -11.92 -18.01 2.95
C ASP A 295 -12.61 -16.81 3.61
N LEU A 296 -12.18 -16.46 4.81
CA LEU A 296 -12.69 -15.30 5.56
C LEU A 296 -12.45 -14.00 4.79
N LEU A 297 -11.19 -13.78 4.35
CA LEU A 297 -10.79 -12.53 3.71
C LEU A 297 -11.48 -12.34 2.36
N SER A 298 -11.59 -13.39 1.54
CA SER A 298 -12.29 -13.31 0.26
C SER A 298 -13.79 -13.03 0.45
N ARG A 299 -14.46 -13.65 1.44
CA ARG A 299 -15.88 -13.36 1.74
C ARG A 299 -16.08 -11.93 2.23
N ALA A 300 -15.21 -11.43 3.08
CA ALA A 300 -15.31 -10.08 3.62
C ALA A 300 -15.04 -9.01 2.55
N MET A 301 -14.17 -9.30 1.58
CA MET A 301 -13.77 -8.33 0.56
C MET A 301 -14.71 -8.29 -0.65
N CYS A 302 -15.41 -9.37 -1.01
CA CYS A 302 -16.36 -9.36 -2.12
C CYS A 302 -17.37 -8.21 -2.08
N PRO A 303 -18.11 -7.96 -0.98
CA PRO A 303 -19.04 -6.85 -0.92
C PRO A 303 -18.38 -5.48 -1.02
N ILE A 304 -17.17 -5.34 -0.47
CA ILE A 304 -16.40 -4.09 -0.53
C ILE A 304 -15.97 -3.80 -1.97
N LEU A 305 -15.50 -4.84 -2.69
CA LEU A 305 -15.14 -4.72 -4.09
C LEU A 305 -16.36 -4.44 -4.98
N ALA A 306 -17.50 -5.05 -4.67
CA ALA A 306 -18.74 -4.77 -5.38
C ALA A 306 -19.18 -3.32 -5.21
N VAL A 307 -19.19 -2.81 -3.99
CA VAL A 307 -19.50 -1.40 -3.70
C VAL A 307 -18.51 -0.47 -4.41
N ALA A 308 -17.21 -0.76 -4.31
CA ALA A 308 -16.17 0.06 -4.95
C ALA A 308 -16.32 0.09 -6.48
N PHE A 309 -16.66 -1.05 -7.11
CA PHE A 309 -16.92 -1.14 -8.54
C PHE A 309 -18.13 -0.30 -8.96
N LEU A 310 -19.23 -0.38 -8.20
CA LEU A 310 -20.49 0.30 -8.52
C LEU A 310 -20.45 1.81 -8.23
N VAL A 311 -19.72 2.22 -7.19
CA VAL A 311 -19.59 3.62 -6.79
C VAL A 311 -18.56 4.38 -7.64
N LEU A 312 -17.56 3.68 -8.19
CA LEU A 312 -16.45 4.29 -8.94
C LEU A 312 -16.87 5.28 -10.03
N PRO A 313 -17.91 5.00 -10.87
CA PRO A 313 -18.32 5.92 -11.93
C PRO A 313 -18.87 7.26 -11.39
N LEU A 314 -19.49 7.25 -10.21
CA LEU A 314 -20.20 8.41 -9.67
C LEU A 314 -19.28 9.64 -9.47
N PRO A 315 -18.20 9.58 -8.64
CA PRO A 315 -17.33 10.74 -8.46
C PRO A 315 -16.59 11.14 -9.74
N ILE A 316 -16.30 10.19 -10.63
CA ILE A 316 -15.63 10.51 -11.89
C ILE A 316 -16.58 11.30 -12.80
N ARG A 317 -17.83 10.88 -12.94
CA ARG A 317 -18.81 11.54 -13.78
C ARG A 317 -19.11 12.97 -13.31
N TRP A 318 -19.26 13.16 -11.99
CA TRP A 318 -19.76 14.43 -11.45
C TRP A 318 -18.65 15.39 -11.00
N LEU A 319 -17.54 14.88 -10.48
CA LEU A 319 -16.44 15.73 -9.99
C LEU A 319 -15.28 15.82 -10.98
N LEU A 320 -15.08 14.82 -11.84
CA LEU A 320 -13.90 14.67 -12.68
C LEU A 320 -14.28 14.23 -14.12
N PRO A 321 -15.17 14.94 -14.83
CA PRO A 321 -15.65 14.52 -16.16
C PRO A 321 -14.53 14.36 -17.20
N ALA A 322 -13.43 15.12 -17.08
CA ALA A 322 -12.24 14.98 -17.93
C ALA A 322 -11.53 13.61 -17.79
N TYR A 323 -11.90 12.79 -16.80
CA TYR A 323 -11.32 11.48 -16.55
C TYR A 323 -12.29 10.32 -16.84
N HIS A 324 -13.32 10.54 -17.64
CA HIS A 324 -14.35 9.52 -17.90
C HIS A 324 -13.76 8.19 -18.41
N GLU A 325 -12.68 8.24 -19.18
CA GLU A 325 -11.96 7.05 -19.69
C GLU A 325 -11.31 6.20 -18.59
N THR A 326 -11.15 6.74 -17.38
CA THR A 326 -10.62 5.99 -16.22
C THR A 326 -11.63 4.99 -15.66
N VAL A 327 -12.93 5.14 -15.92
CA VAL A 327 -13.99 4.33 -15.27
C VAL A 327 -13.80 2.85 -15.57
N ALA A 328 -13.77 2.46 -16.83
CA ALA A 328 -13.68 1.05 -17.23
C ALA A 328 -12.37 0.38 -16.79
N PRO A 329 -11.16 0.95 -17.03
CA PRO A 329 -9.93 0.37 -16.51
C PRO A 329 -9.88 0.34 -14.98
N GLY A 330 -10.47 1.34 -14.30
CA GLY A 330 -10.59 1.37 -12.85
C GLY A 330 -11.44 0.23 -12.31
N GLN A 331 -12.56 -0.06 -12.94
CA GLN A 331 -13.42 -1.18 -12.61
C GLN A 331 -12.72 -2.53 -12.79
N VAL A 332 -11.95 -2.71 -13.86
CA VAL A 332 -11.13 -3.91 -14.08
C VAL A 332 -10.12 -4.09 -12.94
N LEU A 333 -9.39 -3.03 -12.57
CA LEU A 333 -8.39 -3.13 -11.50
C LEU A 333 -9.02 -3.31 -10.11
N VAL A 334 -10.20 -2.72 -9.85
CA VAL A 334 -10.94 -2.99 -8.61
C VAL A 334 -11.23 -4.48 -8.48
N LEU A 335 -11.76 -5.13 -9.52
CA LEU A 335 -12.00 -6.58 -9.52
C LEU A 335 -10.70 -7.38 -9.40
N ALA A 336 -9.65 -6.97 -10.13
CA ALA A 336 -8.35 -7.63 -10.10
C ALA A 336 -7.69 -7.62 -8.70
N THR A 337 -8.01 -6.64 -7.84
CA THR A 337 -7.51 -6.61 -6.45
C THR A 337 -8.00 -7.80 -5.60
N PHE A 338 -9.04 -8.51 -6.02
CA PHE A 338 -9.49 -9.74 -5.36
C PHE A 338 -8.35 -10.76 -5.20
N PHE A 339 -7.52 -10.94 -6.22
CA PHE A 339 -6.44 -11.94 -6.21
C PHE A 339 -5.32 -11.62 -5.22
N PRO A 340 -4.69 -10.42 -5.22
CA PRO A 340 -3.71 -10.08 -4.20
C PRO A 340 -4.30 -10.05 -2.78
N ILE A 341 -5.58 -9.72 -2.60
CA ILE A 341 -6.27 -9.79 -1.32
C ILE A 341 -6.33 -11.24 -0.81
N ALA A 342 -6.84 -12.15 -1.63
CA ALA A 342 -6.89 -13.57 -1.28
C ALA A 342 -5.48 -14.15 -1.05
N GLY A 343 -4.48 -13.68 -1.83
CA GLY A 343 -3.07 -14.07 -1.70
C GLY A 343 -2.34 -13.49 -0.48
N THR A 344 -2.90 -12.53 0.24
CA THR A 344 -2.24 -11.92 1.39
C THR A 344 -1.99 -12.92 2.51
N VAL A 345 -2.95 -13.79 2.79
CA VAL A 345 -2.82 -14.86 3.79
C VAL A 345 -1.76 -15.87 3.37
N ALA A 346 -1.75 -16.25 2.08
CA ALA A 346 -0.73 -17.14 1.52
C ALA A 346 0.69 -16.54 1.68
N GLY A 347 0.84 -15.23 1.47
CA GLY A 347 2.08 -14.52 1.72
C GLY A 347 2.54 -14.60 3.19
N SER A 348 1.62 -14.42 4.14
CA SER A 348 1.91 -14.50 5.57
C SER A 348 2.34 -15.91 5.98
N VAL A 349 1.65 -16.95 5.50
CA VAL A 349 2.01 -18.36 5.73
C VAL A 349 3.36 -18.68 5.10
N LEU A 350 3.63 -18.21 3.87
CA LEU A 350 4.92 -18.41 3.22
C LEU A 350 6.08 -17.81 4.01
N VAL A 351 5.92 -16.60 4.53
CA VAL A 351 6.95 -15.95 5.38
C VAL A 351 7.17 -16.75 6.65
N ALA A 352 6.10 -17.21 7.31
CA ALA A 352 6.20 -18.04 8.52
C ALA A 352 6.92 -19.38 8.27
N LEU A 353 6.80 -19.92 7.04
CA LEU A 353 7.47 -21.16 6.61
C LEU A 353 8.83 -20.90 5.88
N GLY A 354 9.41 -19.71 6.03
CA GLY A 354 10.73 -19.38 5.44
C GLY A 354 10.71 -19.23 3.91
N GLY A 355 9.54 -18.91 3.32
CA GLY A 355 9.34 -18.82 1.87
C GLY A 355 9.59 -17.45 1.25
N GLN A 356 10.38 -16.56 1.87
CA GLN A 356 10.61 -15.18 1.38
C GLN A 356 11.13 -15.14 -0.06
N ARG A 357 12.04 -16.05 -0.43
CA ARG A 357 12.58 -16.14 -1.81
C ARG A 357 11.51 -16.40 -2.85
N VAL A 358 10.49 -17.20 -2.50
CA VAL A 358 9.35 -17.47 -3.40
C VAL A 358 8.51 -16.21 -3.61
N LEU A 359 8.29 -15.42 -2.56
CA LEU A 359 7.57 -14.14 -2.68
C LEU A 359 8.30 -13.14 -3.57
N LEU A 360 9.64 -13.11 -3.51
CA LEU A 360 10.46 -12.29 -4.41
C LEU A 360 10.31 -12.77 -5.86
N ALA A 361 10.45 -14.08 -6.10
CA ALA A 361 10.29 -14.67 -7.43
C ALA A 361 8.87 -14.45 -7.99
N ALA A 362 7.83 -14.63 -7.17
CA ALA A 362 6.45 -14.36 -7.55
C ALA A 362 6.22 -12.88 -7.92
N SER A 363 6.85 -11.95 -7.16
CA SER A 363 6.76 -10.52 -7.47
C SER A 363 7.49 -10.19 -8.78
N ALA A 364 8.68 -10.75 -9.02
CA ALA A 364 9.42 -10.57 -10.26
C ALA A 364 8.65 -11.12 -11.48
N ALA A 365 8.10 -12.34 -11.37
CA ALA A 365 7.26 -12.92 -12.41
C ALA A 365 6.02 -12.07 -12.70
N GLY A 366 5.36 -11.56 -11.65
CA GLY A 366 4.24 -10.66 -11.79
C GLY A 366 4.60 -9.35 -12.52
N VAL A 367 5.75 -8.76 -12.21
CA VAL A 367 6.26 -7.56 -12.91
C VAL A 367 6.50 -7.84 -14.39
N ILE A 368 7.13 -8.97 -14.71
CA ILE A 368 7.40 -9.36 -16.10
C ILE A 368 6.10 -9.54 -16.87
N VAL A 369 5.14 -10.30 -16.32
CA VAL A 369 3.84 -10.56 -16.97
C VAL A 369 3.05 -9.27 -17.14
N ALA A 370 3.01 -8.40 -16.10
CA ALA A 370 2.37 -7.09 -16.22
C ALA A 370 3.05 -6.23 -17.28
N GLY A 371 4.39 -6.19 -17.29
CA GLY A 371 5.16 -5.39 -18.25
C GLY A 371 4.91 -5.83 -19.69
N ILE A 372 4.95 -7.13 -19.96
CA ILE A 372 4.64 -7.70 -21.27
C ILE A 372 3.19 -7.41 -21.67
N GLY A 373 2.23 -7.71 -20.77
CA GLY A 373 0.80 -7.53 -21.05
C GLY A 373 0.43 -6.08 -21.31
N VAL A 374 0.97 -5.14 -20.53
CA VAL A 374 0.77 -3.69 -20.72
C VAL A 374 1.45 -3.21 -22.00
N GLY A 375 2.70 -3.67 -22.27
CA GLY A 375 3.43 -3.32 -23.48
C GLY A 375 2.68 -3.76 -24.74
N LEU A 376 2.20 -5.00 -24.77
CA LEU A 376 1.39 -5.52 -25.88
C LEU A 376 0.06 -4.76 -26.04
N ALA A 377 -0.61 -4.43 -24.92
CA ALA A 377 -1.85 -3.65 -24.94
C ALA A 377 -1.65 -2.26 -25.56
N ILE A 378 -0.55 -1.58 -25.24
CA ILE A 378 -0.21 -0.27 -25.80
C ILE A 378 0.12 -0.41 -27.30
N GLN A 379 0.94 -1.38 -27.68
CA GLN A 379 1.34 -1.59 -29.08
C GLN A 379 0.16 -1.97 -29.99
N SER A 380 -0.80 -2.75 -29.48
CA SER A 380 -2.01 -3.14 -30.21
C SER A 380 -3.08 -2.04 -30.29
N GLY A 381 -2.87 -0.89 -29.65
CA GLY A 381 -3.89 0.16 -29.58
C GLY A 381 -5.11 -0.20 -28.71
N GLY A 382 -4.98 -1.17 -27.81
CA GLY A 382 -6.10 -1.75 -27.04
C GLY A 382 -6.72 -0.81 -25.97
N GLY A 383 -6.27 0.44 -25.86
CA GLY A 383 -6.79 1.43 -24.93
C GLY A 383 -6.50 1.12 -23.44
N TYR A 384 -7.03 1.95 -22.55
CA TYR A 384 -6.76 1.83 -21.10
C TYR A 384 -7.29 0.54 -20.46
N VAL A 385 -8.35 -0.04 -21.02
CA VAL A 385 -8.93 -1.31 -20.51
C VAL A 385 -7.96 -2.47 -20.75
N ALA A 386 -7.38 -2.58 -21.94
CA ALA A 386 -6.40 -3.60 -22.25
C ALA A 386 -5.12 -3.46 -21.39
N ILE A 387 -4.69 -2.21 -21.13
CA ILE A 387 -3.59 -1.91 -20.20
C ILE A 387 -3.92 -2.40 -18.79
N ALA A 388 -5.13 -2.14 -18.31
CA ALA A 388 -5.58 -2.60 -16.98
C ALA A 388 -5.65 -4.13 -16.90
N LEU A 389 -6.07 -4.82 -17.98
CA LEU A 389 -6.04 -6.29 -18.06
C LEU A 389 -4.61 -6.84 -18.01
N GLY A 390 -3.66 -6.20 -18.71
CA GLY A 390 -2.24 -6.56 -18.62
C GLY A 390 -1.68 -6.42 -17.20
N ALA A 391 -2.00 -5.33 -16.53
CA ALA A 391 -1.63 -5.13 -15.12
C ALA A 391 -2.30 -6.18 -14.19
N ALA A 392 -3.59 -6.47 -14.42
CA ALA A 392 -4.35 -7.48 -13.68
C ALA A 392 -3.74 -8.88 -13.85
N ALA A 393 -3.28 -9.24 -15.04
CA ALA A 393 -2.59 -10.51 -15.31
C ALA A 393 -1.32 -10.66 -14.45
N GLY A 394 -0.54 -9.58 -14.28
CA GLY A 394 0.62 -9.58 -13.39
C GLY A 394 0.24 -9.76 -11.92
N LEU A 395 -0.82 -9.10 -11.44
CA LEU A 395 -1.34 -9.26 -10.08
C LEU A 395 -1.81 -10.70 -9.83
N LEU A 396 -2.52 -11.29 -10.80
CA LEU A 396 -2.98 -12.68 -10.76
C LEU A 396 -1.80 -13.66 -10.73
N THR A 397 -0.79 -13.44 -11.58
CA THR A 397 0.42 -14.28 -11.64
C THR A 397 1.14 -14.29 -10.29
N ARG A 398 1.39 -13.12 -9.70
CA ARG A 398 2.00 -13.02 -8.37
C ARG A 398 1.18 -13.72 -7.30
N ALA A 399 -0.13 -13.48 -7.26
CA ALA A 399 -1.03 -14.10 -6.29
C ALA A 399 -1.11 -15.62 -6.50
N GLY A 400 -1.18 -16.09 -7.75
CA GLY A 400 -1.21 -17.49 -8.10
C GLY A 400 0.05 -18.25 -7.65
N ILE A 401 1.24 -17.74 -8.01
CA ILE A 401 2.52 -18.36 -7.62
C ILE A 401 2.65 -18.41 -6.09
N SER A 402 2.37 -17.29 -5.38
CA SER A 402 2.47 -17.26 -3.93
C SER A 402 1.47 -18.21 -3.26
N THR A 403 0.25 -18.31 -3.76
CA THR A 403 -0.77 -19.19 -3.22
C THR A 403 -0.44 -20.66 -3.50
N ALA A 404 0.01 -21.00 -4.71
CA ALA A 404 0.43 -22.36 -5.08
C ALA A 404 1.60 -22.84 -4.19
N ALA A 405 2.60 -22.00 -4.00
CA ALA A 405 3.74 -22.30 -3.15
C ALA A 405 3.34 -22.43 -1.66
N ALA A 406 2.41 -21.60 -1.17
CA ALA A 406 1.89 -21.71 0.19
C ALA A 406 1.13 -23.03 0.39
N MET A 407 0.29 -23.44 -0.57
CA MET A 407 -0.42 -24.71 -0.54
C MET A 407 0.53 -25.91 -0.51
N THR A 408 1.61 -25.85 -1.30
CA THR A 408 2.62 -26.93 -1.34
C THR A 408 3.36 -27.01 -0.01
N ARG A 409 3.83 -25.91 0.55
CA ARG A 409 4.55 -25.88 1.83
C ARG A 409 3.68 -26.20 3.03
N ALA A 410 2.39 -25.85 2.97
CA ALA A 410 1.41 -26.25 3.97
C ALA A 410 0.95 -27.71 3.80
N GLY A 411 1.52 -28.47 2.85
CA GLY A 411 1.24 -29.90 2.65
C GLY A 411 -0.20 -30.18 2.21
N LEU A 412 -0.88 -29.26 1.49
CA LEU A 412 -2.21 -29.55 0.95
C LEU A 412 -2.11 -30.63 -0.14
N GLU A 413 -2.98 -31.62 -0.07
CA GLU A 413 -3.13 -32.64 -1.09
C GLU A 413 -3.82 -32.07 -2.34
N THR A 414 -3.60 -32.71 -3.49
CA THR A 414 -4.14 -32.24 -4.78
C THR A 414 -5.66 -32.00 -4.77
N PRO A 415 -6.52 -32.90 -4.20
CA PRO A 415 -7.95 -32.64 -4.14
C PRO A 415 -8.30 -31.39 -3.30
N ALA A 416 -7.61 -31.19 -2.19
CA ALA A 416 -7.81 -30.03 -1.33
C ALA A 416 -7.35 -28.73 -2.01
N ARG A 417 -6.27 -28.74 -2.81
CA ARG A 417 -5.81 -27.60 -3.61
C ARG A 417 -6.85 -27.20 -4.66
N ILE A 418 -7.36 -28.19 -5.42
CA ILE A 418 -8.39 -27.94 -6.43
C ILE A 418 -9.65 -27.36 -5.77
N GLY A 419 -10.11 -27.98 -4.68
CA GLY A 419 -11.28 -27.47 -3.94
C GLY A 419 -11.09 -26.06 -3.37
N PHE A 420 -9.87 -25.71 -2.94
CA PHE A 420 -9.53 -24.36 -2.48
C PHE A 420 -9.57 -23.35 -3.63
N LEU A 421 -8.91 -23.65 -4.75
CA LEU A 421 -8.90 -22.77 -5.93
C LEU A 421 -10.29 -22.63 -6.53
N ALA A 422 -11.06 -23.72 -6.61
CA ALA A 422 -12.44 -23.68 -7.10
C ALA A 422 -13.34 -22.76 -6.25
N ARG A 423 -13.20 -22.78 -4.91
CA ARG A 423 -13.92 -21.85 -4.03
C ARG A 423 -13.55 -20.40 -4.28
N LEU A 424 -12.27 -20.09 -4.49
CA LEU A 424 -11.84 -18.72 -4.81
C LEU A 424 -12.36 -18.28 -6.19
N ALA A 425 -12.26 -19.14 -7.19
CA ALA A 425 -12.78 -18.88 -8.54
C ALA A 425 -14.30 -18.67 -8.53
N LEU A 426 -15.05 -19.52 -7.81
CA LEU A 426 -16.51 -19.37 -7.67
C LEU A 426 -16.90 -18.03 -7.02
N ARG A 427 -16.15 -17.58 -6.00
CA ARG A 427 -16.41 -16.28 -5.37
C ARG A 427 -16.10 -15.11 -6.28
N PHE A 428 -15.01 -15.20 -7.03
CA PHE A 428 -14.69 -14.19 -8.03
C PHE A 428 -15.76 -14.15 -9.12
N ALA A 429 -16.19 -15.31 -9.63
CA ALA A 429 -17.28 -15.39 -10.60
C ALA A 429 -18.59 -14.81 -10.04
N LEU A 430 -18.93 -15.15 -8.79
CA LEU A 430 -20.10 -14.56 -8.11
C LEU A 430 -19.96 -13.04 -7.98
N LEU A 431 -18.78 -12.53 -7.63
CA LEU A 431 -18.53 -11.09 -7.55
C LEU A 431 -18.80 -10.43 -8.92
N VAL A 432 -18.24 -10.98 -10.01
CA VAL A 432 -18.43 -10.46 -11.36
C VAL A 432 -19.90 -10.50 -11.77
N LEU A 433 -20.59 -11.63 -11.52
CA LEU A 433 -22.02 -11.78 -11.83
C LEU A 433 -22.91 -10.80 -11.07
N VAL A 434 -22.63 -10.60 -9.79
CA VAL A 434 -23.39 -9.66 -8.95
C VAL A 434 -23.22 -8.22 -9.40
N VAL A 435 -21.99 -7.78 -9.70
CA VAL A 435 -21.77 -6.41 -10.15
C VAL A 435 -22.32 -6.18 -11.56
N ALA A 436 -22.19 -7.16 -12.46
CA ALA A 436 -22.78 -7.10 -13.79
C ALA A 436 -24.31 -7.08 -13.74
N GLY A 437 -24.90 -7.96 -12.94
CA GLY A 437 -26.36 -8.04 -12.74
C GLY A 437 -26.92 -6.76 -12.11
N ALA A 438 -26.27 -6.20 -11.08
CA ALA A 438 -26.68 -4.95 -10.46
C ALA A 438 -26.57 -3.76 -11.42
N ALA A 439 -25.53 -3.73 -12.26
CA ALA A 439 -25.36 -2.69 -13.28
C ALA A 439 -26.38 -2.81 -14.40
N TRP A 440 -26.77 -4.03 -14.77
CA TRP A 440 -27.79 -4.29 -15.78
C TRP A 440 -29.22 -4.00 -15.27
N ALA A 441 -29.54 -4.45 -14.06
CA ALA A 441 -30.90 -4.31 -13.49
C ALA A 441 -31.29 -2.87 -13.17
N VAL A 442 -30.32 -2.02 -12.87
CA VAL A 442 -30.55 -0.62 -12.51
C VAL A 442 -29.67 0.26 -13.40
N PRO A 443 -30.19 0.89 -14.47
CA PRO A 443 -29.39 1.74 -15.36
C PRO A 443 -28.90 3.01 -14.64
N ALA A 444 -27.80 3.61 -15.13
CA ALA A 444 -27.33 4.89 -14.64
C ALA A 444 -28.25 6.03 -15.12
N ALA A 445 -28.39 7.07 -14.31
CA ALA A 445 -29.11 8.29 -14.69
C ALA A 445 -28.12 9.47 -14.81
N PRO A 446 -27.51 9.66 -15.99
CA PRO A 446 -26.49 10.69 -16.18
C PRO A 446 -27.02 12.13 -16.07
N ASP A 447 -28.34 12.32 -16.16
CA ASP A 447 -28.96 13.64 -16.23
C ASP A 447 -29.25 14.28 -14.86
N SER A 448 -29.20 13.50 -13.78
CA SER A 448 -29.50 13.98 -12.42
C SER A 448 -28.60 13.35 -11.38
N LEU A 449 -27.82 14.18 -10.66
CA LEU A 449 -26.95 13.73 -9.57
C LEU A 449 -27.71 12.97 -8.49
N LEU A 450 -28.86 13.49 -8.05
CA LEU A 450 -29.68 12.86 -7.00
C LEU A 450 -30.16 11.48 -7.45
N LEU A 451 -30.67 11.38 -8.65
CA LEU A 451 -31.16 10.12 -9.21
C LEU A 451 -30.03 9.11 -9.41
N ASP A 452 -28.86 9.55 -9.93
CA ASP A 452 -27.67 8.69 -10.09
C ASP A 452 -27.15 8.19 -8.73
N CYS A 453 -27.16 9.04 -7.71
CA CYS A 453 -26.84 8.65 -6.33
C CYS A 453 -27.85 7.61 -5.77
N LEU A 454 -29.13 7.83 -5.96
CA LEU A 454 -30.18 6.90 -5.49
C LEU A 454 -30.07 5.54 -6.19
N LEU A 455 -29.92 5.55 -7.52
CA LEU A 455 -29.77 4.31 -8.30
C LEU A 455 -28.47 3.57 -7.97
N THR A 456 -27.38 4.30 -7.76
CA THR A 456 -26.11 3.69 -7.30
C THR A 456 -26.25 3.09 -5.90
N THR A 457 -26.96 3.76 -4.99
CA THR A 457 -27.26 3.23 -3.66
C THR A 457 -28.11 1.96 -3.77
N LEU A 458 -29.11 1.94 -4.64
CA LEU A 458 -29.93 0.76 -4.90
C LEU A 458 -29.09 -0.41 -5.46
N ARG A 459 -28.19 -0.16 -6.40
CA ARG A 459 -27.25 -1.18 -6.91
C ARG A 459 -26.39 -1.74 -5.79
N CYS A 460 -25.84 -0.87 -4.94
CA CYS A 460 -25.01 -1.29 -3.81
C CYS A 460 -25.80 -2.11 -2.81
N THR A 461 -27.04 -1.74 -2.49
CA THR A 461 -27.89 -2.50 -1.56
C THR A 461 -28.24 -3.86 -2.12
N LEU A 462 -28.57 -3.98 -3.40
CA LEU A 462 -28.81 -5.26 -4.07
C LEU A 462 -27.55 -6.16 -4.03
N ALA A 463 -26.39 -5.61 -4.35
CA ALA A 463 -25.13 -6.35 -4.28
C ALA A 463 -24.82 -6.81 -2.85
N LEU A 464 -24.98 -5.93 -1.85
CA LEU A 464 -24.77 -6.25 -0.44
C LEU A 464 -25.73 -7.33 0.06
N ALA A 465 -26.99 -7.31 -0.36
CA ALA A 465 -27.99 -8.33 0.00
C ALA A 465 -27.56 -9.74 -0.44
N VAL A 466 -26.95 -9.87 -1.62
CA VAL A 466 -26.43 -11.17 -2.12
C VAL A 466 -25.27 -11.66 -1.27
N PHE A 467 -24.40 -10.77 -0.81
CA PHE A 467 -23.23 -11.16 0.01
C PHE A 467 -23.52 -11.30 1.51
N ALA A 468 -24.63 -10.74 2.01
CA ALA A 468 -24.99 -10.75 3.43
C ALA A 468 -25.00 -12.15 4.08
N PRO A 469 -25.59 -13.22 3.48
CA PRO A 469 -25.57 -14.55 4.06
C PRO A 469 -24.15 -15.10 4.22
N GLY A 470 -23.29 -14.83 3.23
CA GLY A 470 -21.88 -15.24 3.26
C GLY A 470 -21.08 -14.56 4.37
N MET A 471 -21.31 -13.26 4.58
CA MET A 471 -20.71 -12.48 5.67
C MET A 471 -21.18 -12.96 7.05
N LEU A 472 -22.47 -13.16 7.22
CA LEU A 472 -23.05 -13.68 8.48
C LEU A 472 -22.50 -15.06 8.82
N LYS A 473 -22.37 -15.94 7.83
CA LYS A 473 -21.74 -17.25 8.02
C LYS A 473 -20.26 -17.12 8.41
N ALA A 474 -19.50 -16.26 7.75
CA ALA A 474 -18.10 -16.00 8.10
C ALA A 474 -17.97 -15.48 9.53
N TRP A 475 -18.80 -14.52 9.94
CA TRP A 475 -18.79 -13.95 11.28
C TRP A 475 -19.18 -14.99 12.37
N ARG A 476 -20.21 -15.83 12.12
CA ARG A 476 -20.61 -16.92 13.03
C ARG A 476 -19.52 -17.99 13.18
N THR A 477 -18.85 -18.35 12.06
CA THR A 477 -17.74 -19.32 12.07
C THR A 477 -16.56 -18.76 12.87
N GLN A 478 -16.25 -17.48 12.72
CA GLN A 478 -15.20 -16.81 13.46
C GLN A 478 -15.47 -16.74 14.97
N ARG A 479 -16.71 -16.48 15.38
CA ARG A 479 -17.12 -16.54 16.79
C ARG A 479 -17.01 -17.96 17.38
N ARG A 480 -17.34 -18.99 16.61
CA ARG A 480 -17.27 -20.39 17.05
C ARG A 480 -15.82 -20.91 17.13
N ASN A 481 -15.00 -20.61 16.14
CA ASN A 481 -13.65 -21.16 16.05
C ASN A 481 -12.60 -20.37 16.86
N GLY A 482 -13.01 -19.29 17.53
CA GLY A 482 -12.13 -18.58 18.49
C GLY A 482 -10.87 -17.96 17.87
N TRP A 483 -10.82 -17.73 16.55
CA TRP A 483 -9.63 -17.16 15.89
C TRP A 483 -9.19 -15.82 16.48
N LEU A 484 -10.16 -14.98 16.90
CA LEU A 484 -9.90 -13.78 17.69
C LEU A 484 -9.82 -14.08 19.21
N ALA A 485 -10.42 -15.18 19.69
CA ALA A 485 -10.30 -15.60 21.08
C ALA A 485 -8.96 -16.30 21.39
N ALA A 486 -8.30 -16.89 20.38
CA ALA A 486 -6.91 -17.35 20.48
C ALA A 486 -5.91 -16.17 20.60
N ALA A 487 -6.37 -14.94 20.48
CA ALA A 487 -5.69 -13.72 20.91
C ALA A 487 -5.64 -13.55 22.43
N ARG A 488 -6.05 -14.55 23.22
CA ARG A 488 -5.76 -14.56 24.64
C ARG A 488 -4.23 -14.66 24.80
N PRO A 489 -3.61 -13.69 25.44
CA PRO A 489 -2.19 -13.74 25.67
C PRO A 489 -1.88 -14.96 26.54
N VAL A 490 -0.85 -15.71 26.14
CA VAL A 490 -0.25 -16.77 26.93
C VAL A 490 0.29 -16.20 28.22
N GLY A 491 -0.31 -16.55 29.33
CA GLY A 491 0.17 -16.12 30.64
C GLY A 491 -0.83 -16.36 31.77
N ASP A 492 -1.39 -17.58 31.90
CA ASP A 492 -2.05 -18.01 33.15
C ASP A 492 -2.19 -19.55 33.27
N GLU A 493 -1.20 -20.30 32.80
CA GLU A 493 -1.14 -21.75 33.11
C GLU A 493 -0.01 -22.13 34.07
N THR A 494 0.53 -21.17 34.82
CA THR A 494 1.57 -21.48 35.82
C THR A 494 1.14 -21.28 37.30
N THR A 495 -0.15 -21.30 37.60
CA THR A 495 -0.61 -21.28 39.00
C THR A 495 -1.78 -22.24 39.21
N SER A 496 -1.57 -23.54 38.94
CA SER A 496 -2.43 -24.58 39.54
C SER A 496 -1.68 -25.90 39.69
N HIS A 497 -0.53 -25.88 40.32
CA HIS A 497 0.06 -27.02 41.03
C HIS A 497 0.99 -26.49 42.13
N ALA A 498 0.43 -26.17 43.26
CA ALA A 498 1.04 -26.21 44.57
C ALA A 498 -0.08 -26.39 45.61
#